data_7aaf0764e905231ef2516ad7e3fba412
#
_entry.id   7aaf0764e905231ef2516ad7e3fba412
#
_cell.length_a   1.000
_cell.length_b   1.000
_cell.length_c   1.000
_cell.angle_alpha   90.00
_cell.angle_beta   90.00
_cell.angle_gamma   90.00
#
_symmetry.space_group_name_H-M   'P 1'
#
loop_
_entity.id
_entity.type
_entity.pdbx_description
1 polymer ?
#
loop_
_entity_poly.entity_id
_entity_poly.type
_entity_poly.pdbx_seq_one_letter_code
_entity_poly.pdbx_strand_id
1 'polypeptide(L)'
;MRHIIRTIILTTLLLQSTFVCAQQDLLFTQQHFSRGNINPAGVGNTGDIDIFLLGRMQWLGVDNAPKTILLNATNYFPKIQSGIGFTLSHDAIGLGHRTTEVKAEYSYQFDLTPNWILSLGVSAGIFVGTFDPSANTLENEDEFSELDIPLTKERMVSPDFNVGLEVNSPNWTFGLSCTHIQNNQSTTFRSDRHIYAYAMRAIALRPDWDMMITAAYMNRNKVHLADIGLLTFYRRLFWGGISWRPDIVNGCDPSYLTIMLGFEWQILRFGYLYEWGVGKNSTLPNNTHEFLLSFRIPKKIKN
;
A
#
# COMPACT_ATOMS: atom_id res chain seq x y z
N MET A 1 49.88 7.47 -20.02
CA MET A 1 48.55 7.53 -20.66
C MET A 1 47.72 6.26 -20.42
N ARG A 2 48.18 5.06 -20.77
CA ARG A 2 47.41 3.80 -20.57
C ARG A 2 47.00 3.51 -19.12
N HIS A 3 47.82 3.81 -18.13
CA HIS A 3 47.49 3.62 -16.71
C HIS A 3 46.46 4.62 -16.22
N ILE A 4 46.51 5.86 -16.65
CA ILE A 4 45.55 6.90 -16.29
C ILE A 4 44.17 6.55 -16.86
N ILE A 5 44.10 6.07 -18.11
CA ILE A 5 42.86 5.67 -18.74
C ILE A 5 42.26 4.44 -18.02
N ARG A 6 43.08 3.45 -17.64
CA ARG A 6 42.62 2.31 -16.84
C ARG A 6 42.09 2.72 -15.46
N THR A 7 42.77 3.64 -14.79
CA THR A 7 42.33 4.14 -13.48
C THR A 7 41.00 4.91 -13.61
N ILE A 8 40.86 5.75 -14.64
CA ILE A 8 39.59 6.46 -14.90
C ILE A 8 38.46 5.49 -15.21
N ILE A 9 38.71 4.46 -16.03
CA ILE A 9 37.70 3.44 -16.34
C ILE A 9 37.30 2.62 -15.09
N LEU A 10 38.29 2.22 -14.27
CA LEU A 10 38.00 1.53 -12.99
C LEU A 10 37.25 2.43 -12.00
N THR A 11 37.60 3.71 -11.89
CA THR A 11 36.91 4.66 -11.00
C THR A 11 35.49 4.96 -11.50
N THR A 12 35.30 5.01 -12.82
CA THR A 12 33.95 5.20 -13.40
C THR A 12 33.06 3.96 -13.23
N LEU A 13 33.65 2.77 -13.29
CA LEU A 13 32.96 1.51 -13.00
C LEU A 13 32.62 1.33 -11.51
N LEU A 14 33.47 1.82 -10.61
CA LEU A 14 33.22 1.81 -9.16
C LEU A 14 32.22 2.88 -8.71
N LEU A 15 32.00 3.93 -9.53
CA LEU A 15 30.99 4.96 -9.29
C LEU A 15 29.58 4.60 -9.78
N GLN A 16 29.42 3.47 -10.46
CA GLN A 16 28.10 2.87 -10.68
C GLN A 16 27.67 2.14 -9.42
N SER A 17 27.40 2.90 -8.34
CA SER A 17 26.64 2.40 -7.22
C SER A 17 25.26 2.00 -7.77
N THR A 18 25.06 0.70 -7.93
CA THR A 18 23.74 0.13 -8.15
C THR A 18 22.87 0.60 -6.98
N PHE A 19 21.92 1.48 -7.25
CA PHE A 19 20.88 1.81 -6.29
C PHE A 19 20.07 0.53 -6.07
N VAL A 20 20.38 -0.18 -5.00
CA VAL A 20 19.56 -1.29 -4.52
C VAL A 20 18.29 -0.63 -3.98
N CYS A 21 17.25 -0.64 -4.78
CA CYS A 21 15.89 -0.29 -4.34
C CYS A 21 15.38 -1.47 -3.50
N ALA A 22 15.77 -1.51 -2.22
CA ALA A 22 15.33 -2.53 -1.28
C ALA A 22 14.13 -2.03 -0.47
N GLN A 23 13.14 -2.89 -0.32
CA GLN A 23 11.91 -2.76 0.48
C GLN A 23 10.95 -1.66 -0.01
N GLN A 24 9.95 -2.07 -0.78
CA GLN A 24 8.80 -1.24 -1.15
C GLN A 24 7.68 -1.48 -0.15
N ASP A 25 7.22 -0.43 0.52
CA ASP A 25 5.90 -0.45 1.15
C ASP A 25 4.83 -0.49 0.08
N LEU A 26 3.77 -1.18 0.41
CA LEU A 26 2.75 -1.58 -0.55
C LEU A 26 1.75 -0.44 -0.76
N LEU A 27 1.84 0.23 -1.90
CA LEU A 27 0.73 1.00 -2.41
C LEU A 27 -0.22 0.02 -3.11
N PHE A 28 -1.26 -0.43 -2.42
CA PHE A 28 -2.28 -1.28 -3.02
C PHE A 28 -3.12 -0.47 -4.00
N THR A 29 -3.35 -0.99 -5.18
CA THR A 29 -4.19 -0.31 -6.17
C THR A 29 -5.65 -0.27 -5.72
N GLN A 30 -6.13 -1.28 -4.96
CA GLN A 30 -7.50 -1.36 -4.45
C GLN A 30 -7.70 -0.62 -3.10
N GLN A 31 -6.74 0.17 -2.64
CA GLN A 31 -6.84 0.95 -1.39
C GLN A 31 -8.00 1.95 -1.35
N HIS A 32 -8.53 2.35 -2.50
CA HIS A 32 -9.70 3.24 -2.55
C HIS A 32 -10.95 2.62 -1.92
N PHE A 33 -11.01 1.29 -1.75
CA PHE A 33 -12.10 0.61 -1.04
C PHE A 33 -11.90 0.59 0.48
N SER A 34 -10.66 0.64 0.97
CA SER A 34 -10.35 0.72 2.40
C SER A 34 -9.07 1.54 2.61
N ARG A 35 -9.20 2.72 3.17
CA ARG A 35 -8.11 3.70 3.31
C ARG A 35 -7.40 3.67 4.66
N GLY A 36 -7.94 2.95 5.65
CA GLY A 36 -7.38 2.89 7.01
C GLY A 36 -5.89 2.54 7.00
N ASN A 37 -5.46 1.62 6.14
CA ASN A 37 -4.06 1.22 6.04
C ASN A 37 -3.10 2.39 5.76
N ILE A 38 -3.50 3.34 4.91
CA ILE A 38 -2.66 4.48 4.49
C ILE A 38 -3.03 5.78 5.20
N ASN A 39 -4.25 5.92 5.70
CA ASN A 39 -4.73 7.14 6.33
C ASN A 39 -5.72 6.82 7.46
N PRO A 40 -5.34 7.01 8.73
CA PRO A 40 -6.26 6.75 9.85
C PRO A 40 -7.50 7.65 9.85
N ALA A 41 -7.47 8.79 9.17
CA ALA A 41 -8.65 9.64 9.02
C ALA A 41 -9.73 9.03 8.09
N GLY A 42 -9.37 8.03 7.27
CA GLY A 42 -10.32 7.30 6.42
C GLY A 42 -11.17 6.27 7.17
N VAL A 43 -10.88 6.05 8.46
CA VAL A 43 -11.57 5.06 9.29
C VAL A 43 -12.99 5.52 9.63
N GLY A 44 -13.98 4.66 9.39
CA GLY A 44 -15.40 4.95 9.67
C GLY A 44 -16.08 5.90 8.68
N ASN A 45 -15.40 6.36 7.62
CA ASN A 45 -15.95 7.32 6.66
C ASN A 45 -17.07 6.75 5.76
N THR A 46 -17.33 5.46 5.82
CA THR A 46 -18.49 4.84 5.14
C THR A 46 -19.77 4.90 5.96
N GLY A 47 -19.67 5.17 7.25
CA GLY A 47 -20.80 5.12 8.19
C GLY A 47 -21.18 3.72 8.66
N ASP A 48 -20.76 2.68 7.94
CA ASP A 48 -21.07 1.27 8.17
C ASP A 48 -19.98 0.55 8.97
N ILE A 49 -20.16 -0.74 9.22
CA ILE A 49 -19.08 -1.63 9.63
C ILE A 49 -18.47 -2.20 8.34
N ASP A 50 -17.20 -1.92 8.11
CA ASP A 50 -16.45 -2.47 6.99
C ASP A 50 -15.37 -3.42 7.48
N ILE A 51 -15.30 -4.62 6.88
CA ILE A 51 -14.22 -5.57 7.04
C ILE A 51 -13.62 -5.79 5.64
N PHE A 52 -12.36 -5.53 5.49
CA PHE A 52 -11.64 -5.56 4.23
C PHE A 52 -10.43 -6.49 4.36
N LEU A 53 -10.38 -7.49 3.51
CA LEU A 53 -9.27 -8.43 3.38
C LEU A 53 -8.68 -8.31 1.98
N LEU A 54 -7.37 -8.17 1.90
CA LEU A 54 -6.65 -8.10 0.65
C LEU A 54 -5.45 -9.05 0.70
N GLY A 55 -5.28 -9.83 -0.36
CA GLY A 55 -4.10 -10.66 -0.59
C GLY A 55 -3.41 -10.26 -1.89
N ARG A 56 -2.10 -10.04 -1.85
CA ARG A 56 -1.28 -9.68 -3.01
C ARG A 56 -0.15 -10.68 -3.18
N MET A 57 0.04 -11.14 -4.41
CA MET A 57 1.13 -11.99 -4.84
C MET A 57 1.85 -11.29 -5.99
N GLN A 58 3.04 -10.76 -5.73
CA GLN A 58 3.86 -10.12 -6.76
C GLN A 58 4.73 -11.15 -7.47
N TRP A 59 5.01 -10.92 -8.75
CA TRP A 59 5.93 -11.73 -9.56
C TRP A 59 5.65 -13.23 -9.46
N LEU A 60 4.40 -13.62 -9.71
CA LEU A 60 3.97 -15.02 -9.65
C LEU A 60 4.83 -15.90 -10.56
N GLY A 61 5.38 -16.99 -10.03
CA GLY A 61 6.31 -17.89 -10.72
C GLY A 61 7.79 -17.62 -10.40
N VAL A 62 8.09 -16.61 -9.59
CA VAL A 62 9.44 -16.39 -9.02
C VAL A 62 9.49 -16.99 -7.62
N ASP A 63 10.54 -17.72 -7.33
CA ASP A 63 10.77 -18.27 -6.00
C ASP A 63 10.95 -17.13 -4.99
N ASN A 64 10.33 -17.28 -3.82
CA ASN A 64 10.37 -16.29 -2.75
C ASN A 64 9.85 -14.89 -3.12
N ALA A 65 9.03 -14.79 -4.16
CA ALA A 65 8.39 -13.55 -4.56
C ALA A 65 7.52 -12.96 -3.43
N PRO A 66 7.36 -11.62 -3.36
CA PRO A 66 6.63 -10.96 -2.29
C PRO A 66 5.17 -11.40 -2.20
N LYS A 67 4.73 -11.66 -0.96
CA LYS A 67 3.34 -12.02 -0.63
C LYS A 67 2.87 -11.18 0.53
N THR A 68 1.73 -10.53 0.36
CA THR A 68 1.16 -9.66 1.38
C THR A 68 -0.27 -10.02 1.68
N ILE A 69 -0.64 -9.94 2.94
CA ILE A 69 -2.01 -10.03 3.42
C ILE A 69 -2.29 -8.78 4.25
N LEU A 70 -3.43 -8.15 4.00
CA LEU A 70 -3.92 -6.99 4.74
C LEU A 70 -5.35 -7.27 5.20
N LEU A 71 -5.59 -7.11 6.49
CA LEU A 71 -6.92 -7.07 7.09
C LEU A 71 -7.14 -5.67 7.68
N ASN A 72 -8.21 -5.02 7.30
CA ASN A 72 -8.67 -3.78 7.92
C ASN A 72 -10.14 -3.93 8.32
N ALA A 73 -10.47 -3.55 9.55
CA ALA A 73 -11.83 -3.56 10.06
C ALA A 73 -12.14 -2.19 10.66
N THR A 74 -13.22 -1.57 10.22
CA THR A 74 -13.60 -0.21 10.65
C THR A 74 -15.06 -0.14 11.05
N ASN A 75 -15.35 0.78 11.97
CA ASN A 75 -16.69 1.05 12.45
C ASN A 75 -16.85 2.55 12.77
N TYR A 76 -17.97 3.13 12.45
CA TYR A 76 -18.31 4.51 12.79
C TYR A 76 -19.34 4.59 13.91
N PHE A 77 -19.18 5.50 14.84
CA PHE A 77 -20.07 5.76 15.97
C PHE A 77 -20.70 7.16 15.86
N PRO A 78 -21.92 7.28 15.30
CA PRO A 78 -22.54 8.59 15.02
C PRO A 78 -22.72 9.48 16.25
N LYS A 79 -23.01 8.87 17.41
CA LYS A 79 -23.25 9.63 18.65
C LYS A 79 -22.04 10.44 19.13
N ILE A 80 -20.85 9.99 18.81
CA ILE A 80 -19.58 10.61 19.20
C ILE A 80 -18.79 11.08 17.98
N GLN A 81 -19.40 11.05 16.78
CA GLN A 81 -18.80 11.45 15.51
C GLN A 81 -17.40 10.85 15.28
N SER A 82 -17.22 9.59 15.68
CA SER A 82 -15.91 8.96 15.68
C SER A 82 -15.90 7.61 14.95
N GLY A 83 -14.82 7.38 14.21
CA GLY A 83 -14.47 6.10 13.63
C GLY A 83 -13.44 5.37 14.49
N ILE A 84 -13.57 4.06 14.60
CA ILE A 84 -12.57 3.18 15.20
C ILE A 84 -12.21 2.11 14.18
N GLY A 85 -10.93 1.83 14.06
CA GLY A 85 -10.39 0.84 13.14
C GLY A 85 -9.32 -0.03 13.74
N PHE A 86 -9.09 -1.13 13.07
CA PHE A 86 -8.01 -2.08 13.35
C PHE A 86 -7.42 -2.52 12.02
N THR A 87 -6.10 -2.47 11.91
CA THR A 87 -5.36 -2.97 10.74
C THR A 87 -4.34 -4.00 11.18
N LEU A 88 -4.30 -5.11 10.46
CA LEU A 88 -3.26 -6.12 10.52
C LEU A 88 -2.70 -6.30 9.11
N SER A 89 -1.40 -6.14 8.94
CA SER A 89 -0.70 -6.49 7.71
C SER A 89 0.42 -7.48 7.98
N HIS A 90 0.63 -8.38 7.04
CA HIS A 90 1.75 -9.30 7.03
C HIS A 90 2.34 -9.34 5.64
N ASP A 91 3.64 -9.13 5.55
CA ASP A 91 4.38 -9.11 4.31
C ASP A 91 5.59 -10.03 4.41
N ALA A 92 5.80 -10.84 3.37
CA ALA A 92 6.93 -11.74 3.24
C ALA A 92 7.64 -11.43 1.92
N ILE A 93 8.90 -11.03 1.98
CA ILE A 93 9.69 -10.59 0.83
C ILE A 93 11.00 -11.37 0.76
N GLY A 94 11.28 -11.94 -0.39
CA GLY A 94 12.54 -12.64 -0.63
C GLY A 94 12.80 -13.78 0.35
N LEU A 95 14.08 -14.04 0.57
CA LEU A 95 14.55 -15.12 1.41
C LEU A 95 14.64 -14.66 2.87
N GLY A 96 13.56 -14.91 3.63
CA GLY A 96 13.59 -14.77 5.09
C GLY A 96 13.14 -13.44 5.67
N HIS A 97 12.90 -12.39 4.87
CA HIS A 97 12.34 -11.13 5.36
C HIS A 97 10.83 -11.22 5.54
N ARG A 98 10.35 -10.94 6.76
CA ARG A 98 8.92 -10.87 7.08
C ARG A 98 8.66 -9.65 7.93
N THR A 99 7.60 -8.93 7.62
CA THR A 99 7.11 -7.82 8.44
C THR A 99 5.66 -8.05 8.83
N THR A 100 5.32 -7.68 10.04
CA THR A 100 3.95 -7.74 10.55
C THR A 100 3.66 -6.45 11.27
N GLU A 101 2.55 -5.82 10.93
CA GLU A 101 2.06 -4.63 11.60
C GLU A 101 0.67 -4.86 12.17
N VAL A 102 0.46 -4.37 13.37
CA VAL A 102 -0.84 -4.35 14.04
C VAL A 102 -1.09 -2.92 14.52
N LYS A 103 -2.20 -2.32 14.08
CA LYS A 103 -2.55 -0.93 14.38
C LYS A 103 -3.98 -0.82 14.88
N ALA A 104 -4.18 -0.02 15.91
CA ALA A 104 -5.48 0.50 16.32
C ALA A 104 -5.60 1.94 15.79
N GLU A 105 -6.75 2.27 15.26
CA GLU A 105 -7.00 3.51 14.53
C GLU A 105 -8.20 4.23 15.12
N TYR A 106 -8.12 5.55 15.17
CA TYR A 106 -9.18 6.42 15.62
C TYR A 106 -9.30 7.63 14.70
N SER A 107 -10.53 7.99 14.35
CA SER A 107 -10.84 9.21 13.62
C SER A 107 -11.94 10.00 14.30
N TYR A 108 -11.87 11.31 14.24
CA TYR A 108 -12.94 12.20 14.64
C TYR A 108 -13.43 13.01 13.44
N GLN A 109 -14.74 13.11 13.27
CA GLN A 109 -15.37 13.76 12.12
C GLN A 109 -16.02 15.09 12.52
N PHE A 110 -15.71 16.14 11.75
CA PHE A 110 -16.28 17.48 11.89
C PHE A 110 -17.14 17.79 10.69
N ASP A 111 -18.38 18.19 10.91
CA ASP A 111 -19.25 18.71 9.87
C ASP A 111 -18.81 20.15 9.53
N LEU A 112 -18.07 20.34 8.44
CA LEU A 112 -17.67 21.68 7.97
C LEU A 112 -18.85 22.43 7.36
N THR A 113 -19.66 21.73 6.59
CA THR A 113 -20.89 22.17 5.97
C THR A 113 -21.85 20.97 5.84
N PRO A 114 -23.13 21.16 5.47
CA PRO A 114 -24.04 20.04 5.26
C PRO A 114 -23.56 18.99 4.25
N ASN A 115 -22.61 19.34 3.38
CA ASN A 115 -22.08 18.46 2.34
C ASN A 115 -20.59 18.12 2.50
N TRP A 116 -19.89 18.70 3.46
CA TRP A 116 -18.46 18.50 3.64
C TRP A 116 -18.12 18.12 5.07
N ILE A 117 -17.44 17.00 5.21
CA ILE A 117 -16.97 16.44 6.48
C ILE A 117 -15.43 16.44 6.46
N LEU A 118 -14.81 16.97 7.51
CA LEU A 118 -13.40 16.86 7.79
C LEU A 118 -13.19 15.74 8.82
N SER A 119 -12.35 14.78 8.51
CA SER A 119 -11.94 13.74 9.44
C SER A 119 -10.46 13.94 9.81
N LEU A 120 -10.16 13.90 11.11
CA LEU A 120 -8.79 13.85 11.62
C LEU A 120 -8.58 12.48 12.23
N GLY A 121 -7.46 11.85 11.89
CA GLY A 121 -7.18 10.48 12.31
C GLY A 121 -5.79 10.32 12.92
N VAL A 122 -5.73 9.40 13.87
CA VAL A 122 -4.48 8.94 14.48
C VAL A 122 -4.49 7.42 14.56
N SER A 123 -3.34 6.81 14.47
CA SER A 123 -3.19 5.39 14.80
C SER A 123 -1.94 5.12 15.60
N ALA A 124 -2.02 4.08 16.42
CA ALA A 124 -0.91 3.55 17.19
C ALA A 124 -0.85 2.04 17.02
N GLY A 125 0.35 1.51 16.90
CA GLY A 125 0.56 0.09 16.65
C GLY A 125 1.96 -0.39 16.96
N ILE A 126 2.22 -1.59 16.51
CA ILE A 126 3.51 -2.28 16.64
C ILE A 126 3.91 -2.80 15.27
N PHE A 127 5.13 -2.47 14.87
CA PHE A 127 5.83 -3.04 13.74
C PHE A 127 6.78 -4.15 14.23
N VAL A 128 6.70 -5.31 13.62
CA VAL A 128 7.58 -6.46 13.90
C VAL A 128 8.25 -6.88 12.60
N GLY A 129 9.55 -6.67 12.48
CA GLY A 129 10.39 -7.18 11.41
C GLY A 129 11.14 -8.43 11.87
N THR A 130 11.18 -9.48 11.08
CA THR A 130 11.96 -10.70 11.33
C THR A 130 12.72 -11.09 10.08
N PHE A 131 14.00 -11.40 10.25
CA PHE A 131 14.85 -11.98 9.21
C PHE A 131 15.37 -13.33 9.68
N ASP A 132 15.19 -14.36 8.84
CA ASP A 132 15.69 -15.70 9.10
C ASP A 132 16.61 -16.16 7.96
N PRO A 133 17.92 -16.14 8.15
CA PRO A 133 18.87 -16.55 7.12
C PRO A 133 18.78 -18.03 6.78
N SER A 134 18.22 -18.88 7.64
CA SER A 134 18.06 -20.31 7.37
C SER A 134 17.10 -20.64 6.22
N ALA A 135 16.32 -19.65 5.78
CA ALA A 135 15.51 -19.76 4.56
C ALA A 135 16.36 -19.68 3.27
N ASN A 136 17.62 -19.27 3.38
CA ASN A 136 18.56 -19.19 2.27
C ASN A 136 19.29 -20.53 2.15
N THR A 137 18.94 -21.34 1.16
CA THR A 137 19.72 -22.54 0.78
C THR A 137 20.78 -22.13 -0.23
N LEU A 138 21.83 -21.44 0.22
CA LEU A 138 23.05 -21.29 -0.58
C LEU A 138 23.87 -22.57 -0.40
N GLU A 139 24.29 -23.17 -1.51
CA GLU A 139 25.04 -24.44 -1.51
C GLU A 139 26.45 -24.30 -0.91
N ASN A 140 26.99 -23.08 -0.79
CA ASN A 140 28.29 -22.78 -0.24
C ASN A 140 28.27 -21.71 0.84
N GLU A 141 28.76 -22.01 2.02
CA GLU A 141 28.89 -21.05 3.13
C GLU A 141 29.80 -19.86 2.81
N ASP A 142 30.72 -20.01 1.87
CA ASP A 142 31.68 -18.96 1.44
C ASP A 142 30.98 -17.84 0.64
N GLU A 143 29.85 -18.13 -0.04
CA GLU A 143 29.05 -17.12 -0.75
C GLU A 143 28.32 -16.17 0.19
N PHE A 144 28.03 -16.59 1.43
CA PHE A 144 27.43 -15.74 2.44
C PHE A 144 28.36 -14.61 2.92
N SER A 145 29.65 -14.85 2.94
CA SER A 145 30.63 -13.87 3.43
C SER A 145 30.86 -12.71 2.46
N GLU A 146 30.53 -12.90 1.18
CA GLU A 146 30.67 -11.85 0.15
C GLU A 146 29.43 -10.98 -0.01
N LEU A 147 28.27 -11.40 0.54
CA LEU A 147 26.97 -10.76 0.33
C LEU A 147 26.59 -10.04 1.61
N ASP A 148 27.08 -9.21 2.29
CA ASP A 148 26.59 -8.39 3.45
C ASP A 148 25.21 -8.82 4.04
N ILE A 149 24.89 -10.14 3.98
CA ILE A 149 23.66 -10.73 4.49
C ILE A 149 23.89 -11.10 5.95
N PRO A 150 23.04 -10.68 6.90
CA PRO A 150 23.16 -11.10 8.28
C PRO A 150 23.13 -12.62 8.41
N LEU A 151 24.14 -13.21 9.04
CA LEU A 151 24.24 -14.66 9.28
C LEU A 151 23.38 -15.14 10.47
N THR A 152 22.81 -14.21 11.21
CA THR A 152 22.01 -14.48 12.42
C THR A 152 20.57 -14.03 12.22
N LYS A 153 19.65 -14.72 12.90
CA LYS A 153 18.27 -14.27 12.99
C LYS A 153 18.22 -12.91 13.63
N GLU A 154 17.55 -11.98 12.94
CA GLU A 154 17.29 -10.65 13.47
C GLU A 154 15.81 -10.42 13.68
N ARG A 155 15.47 -9.71 14.74
CA ARG A 155 14.12 -9.30 15.04
C ARG A 155 14.12 -7.85 15.53
N MET A 156 13.33 -7.03 14.88
CA MET A 156 13.02 -5.67 15.28
C MET A 156 11.58 -5.59 15.74
N VAL A 157 11.35 -5.00 16.92
CA VAL A 157 10.01 -4.64 17.40
C VAL A 157 10.02 -3.17 17.71
N SER A 158 9.15 -2.41 17.09
CA SER A 158 9.09 -0.96 17.29
C SER A 158 7.65 -0.47 17.36
N PRO A 159 7.37 0.58 18.15
CA PRO A 159 6.08 1.25 18.07
C PRO A 159 5.91 1.89 16.69
N ASP A 160 4.67 2.01 16.25
CA ASP A 160 4.29 2.68 15.02
C ASP A 160 3.16 3.69 15.28
N PHE A 161 3.32 4.92 14.77
CA PHE A 161 2.33 5.98 14.92
C PHE A 161 2.09 6.66 13.58
N ASN A 162 0.82 6.91 13.30
CA ASN A 162 0.40 7.52 12.05
C ASN A 162 -0.62 8.62 12.33
N VAL A 163 -0.64 9.63 11.46
CA VAL A 163 -1.62 10.72 11.52
C VAL A 163 -2.16 10.99 10.12
N GLY A 164 -3.37 11.52 10.08
CA GLY A 164 -3.96 11.87 8.80
C GLY A 164 -5.13 12.81 8.90
N LEU A 165 -5.48 13.36 7.77
CA LEU A 165 -6.69 14.12 7.55
C LEU A 165 -7.37 13.65 6.28
N GLU A 166 -8.69 13.69 6.26
CA GLU A 166 -9.50 13.39 5.08
C GLU A 166 -10.69 14.35 5.02
N VAL A 167 -10.95 14.89 3.84
CA VAL A 167 -12.10 15.74 3.58
C VAL A 167 -13.00 15.03 2.60
N ASN A 168 -14.24 14.80 2.99
CA ASN A 168 -15.23 14.05 2.22
C ASN A 168 -16.45 14.89 1.88
N SER A 169 -16.98 14.66 0.69
CA SER A 169 -18.29 15.09 0.26
C SER A 169 -18.98 13.93 -0.49
N PRO A 170 -20.25 14.03 -0.88
CA PRO A 170 -20.92 12.98 -1.63
C PRO A 170 -20.19 12.53 -2.90
N ASN A 171 -19.42 13.44 -3.52
CA ASN A 171 -18.76 13.19 -4.80
C ASN A 171 -17.23 13.29 -4.75
N TRP A 172 -16.66 13.82 -3.67
CA TRP A 172 -15.22 14.04 -3.57
C TRP A 172 -14.66 13.51 -2.26
N THR A 173 -13.48 12.93 -2.33
CA THR A 173 -12.67 12.60 -1.19
C THR A 173 -11.24 13.10 -1.44
N PHE A 174 -10.67 13.80 -0.46
CA PHE A 174 -9.28 14.23 -0.46
C PHE A 174 -8.63 13.77 0.84
N GLY A 175 -7.48 13.16 0.76
CA GLY A 175 -6.76 12.70 1.94
C GLY A 175 -5.29 13.06 1.91
N LEU A 176 -4.74 13.30 3.10
CA LEU A 176 -3.32 13.50 3.36
C LEU A 176 -2.96 12.77 4.64
N SER A 177 -1.89 12.00 4.63
CA SER A 177 -1.43 11.28 5.82
C SER A 177 0.07 11.15 5.88
N CYS A 178 0.56 10.92 7.08
CA CYS A 178 1.94 10.56 7.37
C CYS A 178 1.95 9.30 8.22
N THR A 179 2.54 8.23 7.70
CA THR A 179 2.70 6.96 8.41
C THR A 179 4.15 6.76 8.84
N HIS A 180 4.36 5.87 9.81
CA HIS A 180 5.69 5.56 10.37
C HIS A 180 6.45 6.82 10.83
N ILE A 181 5.79 7.66 11.61
CA ILE A 181 6.31 8.99 12.04
C ILE A 181 7.67 8.87 12.72
N GLN A 182 7.91 7.80 13.49
CA GLN A 182 9.15 7.58 14.24
C GLN A 182 10.36 7.31 13.38
N ASN A 183 10.15 6.81 12.13
CA ASN A 183 11.25 6.46 11.23
C ASN A 183 12.28 5.51 11.90
N ASN A 184 11.80 4.38 12.40
CA ASN A 184 12.62 3.41 13.12
C ASN A 184 13.55 2.65 12.17
N GLN A 185 14.79 2.45 12.59
CA GLN A 185 15.82 1.77 11.79
C GLN A 185 16.61 0.80 12.66
N SER A 186 16.87 -0.39 12.12
CA SER A 186 17.87 -1.34 12.60
C SER A 186 18.86 -1.64 11.48
N THR A 187 19.78 -2.55 11.69
CA THR A 187 20.74 -2.98 10.68
C THR A 187 20.02 -3.59 9.45
N THR A 188 19.00 -4.39 9.68
CA THR A 188 18.30 -5.16 8.63
C THR A 188 16.93 -4.58 8.28
N PHE A 189 16.27 -3.90 9.24
CA PHE A 189 14.91 -3.38 9.04
C PHE A 189 14.87 -1.87 9.11
N ARG A 190 14.01 -1.33 8.25
CA ARG A 190 13.79 0.10 8.16
C ARG A 190 12.31 0.38 7.96
N SER A 191 11.71 1.09 8.91
CA SER A 191 10.35 1.61 8.79
C SER A 191 10.46 3.11 8.49
N ASP A 192 10.61 3.43 7.20
CA ASP A 192 10.72 4.81 6.75
C ASP A 192 9.37 5.53 6.86
N ARG A 193 9.42 6.84 7.06
CA ARG A 193 8.23 7.68 7.01
C ARG A 193 7.65 7.72 5.60
N HIS A 194 6.32 7.54 5.49
CA HIS A 194 5.59 7.70 4.23
C HIS A 194 4.65 8.89 4.32
N ILE A 195 4.53 9.62 3.23
CA ILE A 195 3.54 10.67 3.03
C ILE A 195 2.62 10.22 1.91
N TYR A 196 1.33 10.16 2.18
CA TYR A 196 0.30 9.85 1.19
C TYR A 196 -0.56 11.08 0.94
N ALA A 197 -0.86 11.32 -0.33
CA ALA A 197 -1.87 12.28 -0.76
C ALA A 197 -2.76 11.62 -1.80
N TYR A 198 -4.07 11.74 -1.68
CA TYR A 198 -5.00 11.17 -2.65
C TYR A 198 -6.23 12.02 -2.86
N ALA A 199 -6.81 11.87 -4.05
CA ALA A 199 -8.08 12.46 -4.44
C ALA A 199 -8.93 11.43 -5.17
N MET A 200 -10.23 11.40 -4.87
CA MET A 200 -11.19 10.55 -5.55
C MET A 200 -12.42 11.37 -5.93
N ARG A 201 -12.98 11.08 -7.11
CA ARG A 201 -14.20 11.69 -7.58
C ARG A 201 -15.19 10.64 -8.04
N ALA A 202 -16.35 10.60 -7.42
CA ALA A 202 -17.49 9.81 -7.87
C ALA A 202 -18.36 10.65 -8.83
N ILE A 203 -18.79 10.04 -9.94
CA ILE A 203 -19.59 10.67 -10.99
C ILE A 203 -20.71 9.71 -11.36
N ALA A 204 -21.95 10.13 -11.15
CA ALA A 204 -23.12 9.43 -11.68
C ALA A 204 -23.22 9.70 -13.18
N LEU A 205 -23.03 8.69 -14.02
CA LEU A 205 -23.10 8.82 -15.49
C LEU A 205 -24.51 8.64 -16.01
N ARG A 206 -25.20 7.61 -15.53
CA ARG A 206 -26.57 7.21 -15.92
C ARG A 206 -27.22 6.48 -14.73
N PRO A 207 -28.53 6.23 -14.75
CA PRO A 207 -29.20 5.53 -13.64
C PRO A 207 -28.55 4.21 -13.20
N ASP A 208 -27.96 3.47 -14.15
CA ASP A 208 -27.33 2.18 -13.89
C ASP A 208 -25.79 2.23 -13.83
N TRP A 209 -25.16 3.39 -14.07
CA TRP A 209 -23.71 3.50 -14.21
C TRP A 209 -23.15 4.62 -13.37
N ASP A 210 -22.26 4.26 -12.47
CA ASP A 210 -21.41 5.19 -11.72
C ASP A 210 -19.95 5.04 -12.19
N MET A 211 -19.19 6.11 -12.07
CA MET A 211 -17.76 6.14 -12.37
C MET A 211 -16.99 6.74 -11.19
N MET A 212 -15.80 6.26 -10.93
CA MET A 212 -14.90 6.84 -9.96
C MET A 212 -13.52 7.05 -10.59
N ILE A 213 -13.02 8.27 -10.47
CA ILE A 213 -11.65 8.63 -10.83
C ILE A 213 -10.85 8.70 -9.54
N THR A 214 -9.68 8.08 -9.53
CA THR A 214 -8.76 8.07 -8.39
C THR A 214 -7.40 8.60 -8.79
N ALA A 215 -6.78 9.36 -7.91
CA ALA A 215 -5.39 9.74 -8.01
C ALA A 215 -4.76 9.61 -6.63
N ALA A 216 -3.62 8.96 -6.55
CA ALA A 216 -2.87 8.78 -5.33
C ALA A 216 -1.39 9.06 -5.56
N TYR A 217 -0.74 9.60 -4.55
CA TYR A 217 0.68 9.84 -4.50
C TYR A 217 1.23 9.36 -3.17
N MET A 218 2.36 8.71 -3.21
CA MET A 218 3.12 8.29 -2.05
C MET A 218 4.57 8.77 -2.18
N ASN A 219 5.09 9.33 -1.11
CA ASN A 219 6.50 9.61 -0.95
C ASN A 219 7.07 8.80 0.21
N ARG A 220 8.14 8.09 -0.04
CA ARG A 220 8.96 7.42 0.94
C ARG A 220 10.41 7.77 0.68
N ASN A 221 10.99 8.64 1.50
CA ASN A 221 12.38 9.10 1.35
C ASN A 221 12.62 9.60 -0.10
N LYS A 222 13.36 8.85 -0.91
CA LYS A 222 13.68 9.16 -2.32
C LYS A 222 12.75 8.48 -3.33
N VAL A 223 11.86 7.60 -2.87
CA VAL A 223 10.92 6.89 -3.73
C VAL A 223 9.62 7.69 -3.82
N HIS A 224 9.14 7.91 -5.02
CA HIS A 224 7.91 8.61 -5.32
C HIS A 224 7.04 7.73 -6.20
N LEU A 225 5.85 7.43 -5.78
CA LEU A 225 4.88 6.66 -6.55
C LEU A 225 3.63 7.50 -6.78
N ALA A 226 3.09 7.45 -7.98
CA ALA A 226 1.76 7.95 -8.27
C ALA A 226 0.93 6.85 -8.90
N ASP A 227 -0.37 6.88 -8.67
CA ASP A 227 -1.33 5.97 -9.26
C ASP A 227 -2.54 6.76 -9.73
N ILE A 228 -2.98 6.55 -10.96
CA ILE A 228 -4.17 7.20 -11.52
C ILE A 228 -5.09 6.09 -12.00
N GLY A 229 -6.31 6.05 -11.48
CA GLY A 229 -7.28 5.00 -11.75
C GLY A 229 -8.62 5.52 -12.25
N LEU A 230 -9.27 4.69 -13.03
CA LEU A 230 -10.64 4.86 -13.49
C LEU A 230 -11.41 3.58 -13.22
N LEU A 231 -12.48 3.68 -12.44
CA LEU A 231 -13.39 2.57 -12.15
C LEU A 231 -14.78 2.90 -12.63
N THR A 232 -15.49 1.89 -13.10
CA THR A 232 -16.89 1.97 -13.47
C THR A 232 -17.70 0.92 -12.74
N PHE A 233 -18.89 1.27 -12.30
CA PHE A 233 -19.80 0.41 -11.55
C PHE A 233 -21.10 0.29 -12.33
N TYR A 234 -21.57 -0.93 -12.55
CA TYR A 234 -22.85 -1.22 -13.19
C TYR A 234 -23.84 -1.73 -12.16
N ARG A 235 -24.92 -0.96 -11.91
CA ARG A 235 -25.99 -1.28 -10.94
C ARG A 235 -25.48 -1.56 -9.53
N ARG A 236 -24.28 -1.14 -9.20
CA ARG A 236 -23.59 -1.52 -7.96
C ARG A 236 -23.49 -3.04 -7.76
N LEU A 237 -23.53 -3.80 -8.85
CA LEU A 237 -23.44 -5.26 -8.86
C LEU A 237 -22.09 -5.71 -9.44
N PHE A 238 -21.70 -5.12 -10.55
CA PHE A 238 -20.41 -5.38 -11.18
C PHE A 238 -19.59 -4.10 -11.24
N TRP A 239 -18.30 -4.23 -11.12
CA TRP A 239 -17.38 -3.12 -11.32
C TRP A 239 -16.13 -3.58 -12.06
N GLY A 240 -15.50 -2.67 -12.74
CA GLY A 240 -14.23 -2.86 -13.39
C GLY A 240 -13.51 -1.56 -13.57
N GLY A 241 -12.20 -1.65 -13.74
CA GLY A 241 -11.37 -0.46 -13.85
C GLY A 241 -10.00 -0.75 -14.40
N ILE A 242 -9.31 0.34 -14.67
CA ILE A 242 -7.90 0.36 -15.07
C ILE A 242 -7.17 1.36 -14.19
N SER A 243 -5.91 1.12 -13.88
CA SER A 243 -5.03 2.14 -13.33
C SER A 243 -3.66 2.12 -13.98
N TRP A 244 -3.01 3.24 -13.91
CA TRP A 244 -1.64 3.43 -14.38
C TRP A 244 -0.79 4.04 -13.27
N ARG A 245 0.32 3.38 -12.98
CA ARG A 245 1.35 3.81 -12.04
C ARG A 245 2.60 4.15 -12.83
N PRO A 246 2.82 5.42 -13.19
CA PRO A 246 4.03 5.84 -13.89
C PRO A 246 5.26 5.73 -13.00
N ASP A 247 6.41 5.45 -13.61
CA ASP A 247 7.70 5.71 -13.01
C ASP A 247 7.94 7.23 -12.99
N ILE A 248 7.99 7.83 -11.80
CA ILE A 248 8.12 9.29 -11.65
C ILE A 248 9.58 9.69 -11.41
N VAL A 249 10.40 8.80 -10.87
CA VAL A 249 11.75 9.15 -10.41
C VAL A 249 12.79 8.12 -10.82
N ASN A 250 13.72 8.56 -11.69
CA ASN A 250 15.03 7.94 -11.97
C ASN A 250 15.05 6.51 -12.50
N GLY A 251 13.98 5.97 -13.05
CA GLY A 251 14.00 4.67 -13.72
C GLY A 251 14.34 3.48 -12.82
N CYS A 252 14.14 3.59 -11.51
CA CYS A 252 14.33 2.47 -10.58
C CYS A 252 13.11 1.56 -10.52
N ASP A 253 11.92 2.10 -10.72
CA ASP A 253 10.68 1.34 -10.70
C ASP A 253 10.06 1.27 -12.09
N PRO A 254 9.65 0.09 -12.57
CA PRO A 254 8.91 -0.01 -13.81
C PRO A 254 7.55 0.68 -13.68
N SER A 255 7.06 1.28 -14.78
CA SER A 255 5.67 1.70 -14.84
C SER A 255 4.75 0.47 -14.81
N TYR A 256 3.62 0.56 -14.12
CA TYR A 256 2.66 -0.53 -14.05
C TYR A 256 1.33 -0.12 -14.65
N LEU A 257 0.76 -1.03 -15.41
CA LEU A 257 -0.62 -0.95 -15.87
C LEU A 257 -1.44 -2.04 -15.19
N THR A 258 -2.61 -1.66 -14.71
CA THR A 258 -3.47 -2.55 -13.92
C THR A 258 -4.86 -2.66 -14.53
N ILE A 259 -5.39 -3.87 -14.54
CA ILE A 259 -6.80 -4.14 -14.86
C ILE A 259 -7.46 -4.71 -13.61
N MET A 260 -8.65 -4.22 -13.29
CA MET A 260 -9.43 -4.63 -12.13
C MET A 260 -10.83 -5.04 -12.54
N LEU A 261 -11.37 -6.06 -11.89
CA LEU A 261 -12.77 -6.47 -12.00
C LEU A 261 -13.27 -6.96 -10.65
N GLY A 262 -14.57 -6.86 -10.45
CA GLY A 262 -15.20 -7.39 -9.27
C GLY A 262 -16.72 -7.35 -9.32
N PHE A 263 -17.30 -7.87 -8.27
CA PHE A 263 -18.74 -7.85 -8.09
C PHE A 263 -19.09 -7.51 -6.63
N GLU A 264 -20.28 -6.96 -6.45
CA GLU A 264 -20.88 -6.65 -5.14
C GLU A 264 -22.21 -7.39 -5.04
N TRP A 265 -22.39 -8.11 -3.94
CA TRP A 265 -23.64 -8.81 -3.67
C TRP A 265 -24.02 -8.63 -2.20
N GLN A 266 -25.11 -7.92 -1.99
CA GLN A 266 -25.60 -7.56 -0.66
C GLN A 266 -24.50 -6.83 0.16
N ILE A 267 -23.92 -7.52 1.15
CA ILE A 267 -22.88 -6.99 2.01
C ILE A 267 -21.47 -7.34 1.53
N LEU A 268 -21.37 -8.19 0.52
CA LEU A 268 -20.12 -8.76 0.05
C LEU A 268 -19.61 -7.99 -1.16
N ARG A 269 -18.33 -7.64 -1.18
CA ARG A 269 -17.60 -7.19 -2.35
C ARG A 269 -16.44 -8.12 -2.59
N PHE A 270 -16.30 -8.59 -3.82
CA PHE A 270 -15.15 -9.32 -4.31
C PHE A 270 -14.45 -8.53 -5.41
N GLY A 271 -13.13 -8.52 -5.40
CA GLY A 271 -12.30 -7.90 -6.42
C GLY A 271 -11.09 -8.75 -6.78
N TYR A 272 -10.74 -8.69 -8.05
CA TYR A 272 -9.51 -9.24 -8.59
C TYR A 272 -8.81 -8.19 -9.42
N LEU A 273 -7.50 -8.16 -9.31
CA LEU A 273 -6.63 -7.24 -10.02
C LEU A 273 -5.45 -8.00 -10.61
N TYR A 274 -5.13 -7.66 -11.83
CA TYR A 274 -3.91 -8.05 -12.51
C TYR A 274 -3.09 -6.82 -12.87
N GLU A 275 -1.83 -6.79 -12.43
CA GLU A 275 -0.89 -5.72 -12.69
C GLU A 275 0.30 -6.27 -13.47
N TRP A 276 0.68 -5.59 -14.55
CA TRP A 276 1.90 -5.91 -15.27
C TRP A 276 2.77 -4.68 -15.46
N GLY A 277 4.10 -4.89 -15.41
CA GLY A 277 5.08 -3.85 -15.67
C GLY A 277 5.18 -3.55 -17.16
N VAL A 278 5.20 -2.26 -17.49
CA VAL A 278 5.37 -1.74 -18.84
C VAL A 278 6.57 -0.82 -18.88
N GLY A 279 7.37 -0.89 -19.96
CA GLY A 279 8.52 -0.02 -20.15
C GLY A 279 9.87 -0.75 -20.20
N LYS A 280 10.94 0.02 -20.37
CA LYS A 280 12.29 -0.52 -20.63
C LYS A 280 12.93 -1.21 -19.44
N ASN A 281 12.48 -0.93 -18.22
CA ASN A 281 13.06 -1.45 -16.98
C ASN A 281 12.32 -2.66 -16.41
N SER A 282 11.37 -3.22 -17.16
CA SER A 282 10.63 -4.40 -16.72
C SER A 282 11.44 -5.69 -16.92
N THR A 283 12.61 -5.77 -16.28
CA THR A 283 13.45 -6.99 -16.28
C THR A 283 12.97 -8.05 -15.29
N LEU A 284 12.13 -7.65 -14.33
CA LEU A 284 11.49 -8.55 -13.37
C LEU A 284 10.23 -9.18 -13.97
N PRO A 285 9.83 -10.38 -13.54
CA PRO A 285 8.56 -10.99 -13.92
C PRO A 285 7.41 -10.04 -13.62
N ASN A 286 6.54 -9.85 -14.62
CA ASN A 286 5.62 -8.71 -14.70
C ASN A 286 4.21 -9.03 -14.23
N ASN A 287 3.98 -10.14 -13.52
CA ASN A 287 2.67 -10.61 -13.16
C ASN A 287 2.43 -10.48 -11.65
N THR A 288 1.63 -9.51 -11.28
CA THR A 288 1.17 -9.32 -9.91
C THR A 288 -0.33 -9.53 -9.85
N HIS A 289 -0.77 -10.30 -8.88
CA HIS A 289 -2.17 -10.60 -8.62
C HIS A 289 -2.59 -10.06 -7.25
N GLU A 290 -3.77 -9.45 -7.20
CA GLU A 290 -4.34 -8.95 -5.96
C GLU A 290 -5.80 -9.40 -5.86
N PHE A 291 -6.17 -9.95 -4.72
CA PHE A 291 -7.53 -10.42 -4.42
C PHE A 291 -8.08 -9.61 -3.26
N LEU A 292 -9.29 -9.14 -3.43
CA LEU A 292 -10.02 -8.37 -2.43
C LEU A 292 -11.30 -9.09 -2.04
N LEU A 293 -11.53 -9.17 -0.73
CA LEU A 293 -12.78 -9.58 -0.14
C LEU A 293 -13.18 -8.55 0.91
N SER A 294 -14.36 -7.96 0.79
CA SER A 294 -14.84 -6.97 1.74
C SER A 294 -16.28 -7.25 2.13
N PHE A 295 -16.58 -7.01 3.39
CA PHE A 295 -17.93 -7.08 3.96
C PHE A 295 -18.31 -5.71 4.47
N ARG A 296 -19.38 -5.15 3.91
CA ARG A 296 -19.99 -3.91 4.36
C ARG A 296 -21.34 -4.19 5.00
N ILE A 297 -21.42 -4.04 6.31
CA ILE A 297 -22.61 -4.32 7.11
C ILE A 297 -23.30 -2.99 7.42
N PRO A 298 -24.45 -2.70 6.76
CA PRO A 298 -25.19 -1.47 6.99
C PRO A 298 -25.69 -1.38 8.42
N LYS A 299 -25.50 -0.24 9.05
CA LYS A 299 -26.08 0.01 10.37
C LYS A 299 -27.54 0.36 10.22
N LYS A 300 -28.40 -0.32 10.99
CA LYS A 300 -29.79 0.11 11.16
C LYS A 300 -29.77 1.43 11.94
N ILE A 301 -30.08 2.53 11.28
CA ILE A 301 -30.39 3.79 11.96
C ILE A 301 -31.65 3.51 12.77
N LYS A 302 -31.52 3.38 14.09
CA LYS A 302 -32.70 3.46 14.98
C LYS A 302 -33.14 4.91 14.99
N ASN A 303 -34.24 5.19 14.28
CA ASN A 303 -35.02 6.43 14.44
C ASN A 303 -35.46 6.57 15.88
#